data_b724060593763daa75e433f9fa3de55e
#
_entry.id   b724060593763daa75e433f9fa3de55e
#
_cell.length_a   1.000
_cell.length_b   1.000
_cell.length_c   1.000
_cell.angle_alpha   90.00
_cell.angle_beta   90.00
_cell.angle_gamma   90.00
#
_symmetry.space_group_name_H-M   'P 1'
#
loop_
_entity.id
_entity.type
_entity.pdbx_description
1 polymer ?
#
loop_
_entity_poly.entity_id
_entity_poly.type
_entity_poly.pdbx_seq_one_letter_code
_entity_poly.pdbx_strand_id
1 'polypeptide(L)'
;MTDFAFAASRRRNSATRLAVGLLAGTMLAGVPVAAFAQEETATEAAPAAAVQADVVRTIAVSGAQRLEPQTILSYIKLRPGDTWTQAAGDAVLKDLYATELFSNASVVNRDGNVVITIVENPVINRIILEGNKRIKNDKILPEIRLSPRQIFTRSKVRADVARIIELYKRQGRFAATVEPKMVQLSQNRVDIVFEISEGPKSKVRQINIIGNDAFSDGELRGEMLTKQARLTSFFSSNTSYDPDRLAFDQQKLRQFYLTEGYADFRVVSAVAELTPDKRDFIITYVVEEGERYKFGEVDVESQIRDFDDASMTARLPMQGGDWYDAKQVEDTVEQLSELAGTFGYAFADVAPEFSRNQDSLTMDVSFVLREAPRVYVERIDVNGNTLTQDKVIRREFRLAEGDAFNSLSVARSTARINSLGYFQENFEINQVEGSAPDRIVLEANVEEQAT
;
A
#
# COMPACT_ATOMS: atom_id res chain seq x y z
N MET A 1 58.44 33.05 -9.28
CA MET A 1 58.08 33.47 -10.65
C MET A 1 56.82 32.68 -10.94
N THR A 2 55.69 33.14 -11.02
CA THR A 2 54.91 34.34 -11.21
C THR A 2 53.48 34.04 -10.70
N ASP A 3 52.98 34.98 -9.87
CA ASP A 3 51.60 35.12 -9.48
C ASP A 3 50.61 35.14 -10.63
N PHE A 4 49.40 34.72 -10.37
CA PHE A 4 48.21 35.49 -10.72
C PHE A 4 47.00 35.04 -9.88
N ALA A 5 46.58 35.92 -8.98
CA ALA A 5 45.29 35.94 -8.30
C ALA A 5 44.27 36.69 -9.17
N PHE A 6 42.98 36.31 -9.05
CA PHE A 6 41.78 37.15 -9.20
C PHE A 6 40.56 36.21 -9.14
N ALA A 7 39.49 36.43 -8.51
CA ALA A 7 38.80 37.40 -7.71
C ALA A 7 37.41 36.81 -7.44
N ALA A 8 36.92 37.01 -6.26
CA ALA A 8 35.61 36.62 -5.82
C ALA A 8 34.47 37.39 -6.53
N SER A 9 33.34 36.76 -6.79
CA SER A 9 32.09 37.43 -7.06
C SER A 9 30.95 36.74 -6.32
N ARG A 10 30.55 37.31 -5.21
CA ARG A 10 29.28 37.10 -4.52
C ARG A 10 28.13 37.56 -5.43
N ARG A 11 27.12 36.73 -5.67
CA ARG A 11 25.77 37.23 -5.99
C ARG A 11 24.73 36.63 -5.05
N ARG A 12 24.14 37.51 -4.27
CA ARG A 12 22.95 37.35 -3.47
C ARG A 12 21.74 37.14 -4.41
N ASN A 13 20.90 36.15 -4.15
CA ASN A 13 19.56 36.10 -4.71
C ASN A 13 18.56 36.55 -3.63
N SER A 14 17.91 37.65 -3.94
CA SER A 14 16.82 38.24 -3.19
C SER A 14 15.50 37.59 -3.58
N ALA A 15 14.72 37.22 -2.57
CA ALA A 15 13.33 36.80 -2.70
C ALA A 15 12.42 37.97 -3.09
N THR A 16 11.60 37.76 -4.09
CA THR A 16 10.57 38.73 -4.49
C THR A 16 9.23 38.34 -3.87
N ARG A 17 8.78 39.13 -2.89
CA ARG A 17 7.41 39.10 -2.37
C ARG A 17 6.60 40.10 -3.17
N LEU A 18 5.51 39.66 -3.80
CA LEU A 18 4.49 40.54 -4.39
C LEU A 18 3.56 41.04 -3.29
N ALA A 19 3.58 42.36 -3.07
CA ALA A 19 2.60 43.10 -2.28
C ALA A 19 1.66 43.84 -3.23
N VAL A 20 0.37 43.65 -3.02
CA VAL A 20 -0.72 44.41 -3.68
C VAL A 20 -0.81 45.75 -2.96
N GLY A 21 -0.56 46.84 -3.69
CA GLY A 21 -0.72 48.21 -3.22
C GLY A 21 -1.94 48.88 -3.79
N LEU A 22 -2.82 49.30 -2.91
CA LEU A 22 -3.93 50.21 -3.17
C LEU A 22 -3.37 51.62 -3.28
N LEU A 23 -3.64 52.37 -4.32
CA LEU A 23 -3.34 53.79 -4.45
C LEU A 23 -4.61 54.58 -4.70
N ALA A 24 -5.04 55.28 -3.67
CA ALA A 24 -5.96 56.42 -3.79
C ALA A 24 -5.14 57.66 -4.13
N GLY A 25 -5.54 58.34 -5.15
CA GLY A 25 -4.94 59.62 -5.57
C GLY A 25 -6.01 60.70 -5.73
N THR A 26 -6.11 61.59 -4.79
CA THR A 26 -6.83 62.85 -4.85
C THR A 26 -6.03 63.90 -5.61
N MET A 27 -6.63 64.61 -6.54
CA MET A 27 -6.17 65.92 -6.97
C MET A 27 -7.37 66.88 -7.10
N LEU A 28 -7.30 67.93 -6.31
CA LEU A 28 -8.11 69.10 -6.31
C LEU A 28 -7.71 70.02 -7.47
N ALA A 29 -8.68 70.56 -8.20
CA ALA A 29 -8.57 71.83 -8.85
C ALA A 29 -9.96 72.48 -8.94
N GLY A 30 -10.17 73.52 -8.23
CA GLY A 30 -11.42 74.26 -8.21
C GLY A 30 -11.53 75.28 -9.32
N VAL A 31 -12.77 75.55 -9.74
CA VAL A 31 -13.20 76.80 -10.33
C VAL A 31 -14.68 76.99 -9.88
N PRO A 32 -15.07 78.22 -9.47
CA PRO A 32 -16.43 78.50 -9.03
C PRO A 32 -17.29 78.96 -10.19
N VAL A 33 -18.51 78.44 -10.32
CA VAL A 33 -19.56 79.12 -11.13
C VAL A 33 -20.93 78.96 -10.50
N ALA A 34 -21.48 80.10 -10.15
CA ALA A 34 -22.84 80.55 -10.10
C ALA A 34 -24.01 79.58 -9.88
N ALA A 35 -24.67 79.90 -8.80
CA ALA A 35 -25.99 79.37 -8.46
C ALA A 35 -27.04 79.85 -9.51
N PHE A 36 -27.73 78.85 -10.08
CA PHE A 36 -29.07 79.05 -10.61
C PHE A 36 -30.00 78.11 -9.87
N ALA A 37 -30.95 78.73 -9.17
CA ALA A 37 -32.10 78.03 -8.64
C ALA A 37 -32.92 77.53 -9.76
N GLN A 38 -33.20 76.22 -9.81
CA GLN A 38 -34.24 75.65 -10.66
C GLN A 38 -35.14 74.74 -9.80
N GLU A 39 -36.40 75.02 -9.95
CA GLU A 39 -37.58 74.45 -9.30
C GLU A 39 -37.49 72.89 -9.24
N GLU A 40 -37.77 72.36 -8.06
CA GLU A 40 -38.16 70.97 -7.88
C GLU A 40 -39.44 70.66 -8.61
N THR A 41 -39.35 70.08 -9.81
CA THR A 41 -40.42 69.28 -10.32
C THR A 41 -40.28 67.86 -9.75
N ALA A 42 -41.17 67.57 -8.84
CA ALA A 42 -41.35 66.20 -8.36
C ALA A 42 -41.70 65.33 -9.59
N THR A 43 -40.70 64.62 -10.09
CA THR A 43 -40.91 63.46 -10.97
C THR A 43 -41.46 62.34 -10.14
N GLU A 44 -42.72 62.12 -10.20
CA GLU A 44 -43.46 60.96 -9.71
C GLU A 44 -42.72 59.69 -10.18
N ALA A 45 -42.08 59.03 -9.28
CA ALA A 45 -41.43 57.74 -9.55
C ALA A 45 -42.52 56.82 -10.08
N ALA A 46 -42.44 56.46 -11.34
CA ALA A 46 -43.24 55.38 -11.90
C ALA A 46 -43.08 54.13 -11.00
N PRO A 47 -44.15 53.47 -10.62
CA PRO A 47 -44.02 52.24 -9.79
C PRO A 47 -43.19 51.27 -10.57
N ALA A 48 -42.09 50.86 -9.95
CA ALA A 48 -41.29 49.76 -10.43
C ALA A 48 -42.26 48.60 -10.72
N ALA A 49 -42.32 48.22 -11.99
CA ALA A 49 -43.15 47.11 -12.41
C ALA A 49 -42.83 45.94 -11.48
N ALA A 50 -43.77 45.62 -10.61
CA ALA A 50 -43.67 44.43 -9.77
C ALA A 50 -43.44 43.29 -10.74
N VAL A 51 -42.25 42.70 -10.68
CA VAL A 51 -41.95 41.43 -11.35
C VAL A 51 -42.98 40.47 -10.78
N GLN A 52 -44.06 40.23 -11.52
CA GLN A 52 -45.05 39.26 -11.13
C GLN A 52 -44.31 37.94 -10.96
N ALA A 53 -44.13 37.53 -9.73
CA ALA A 53 -43.50 36.24 -9.43
C ALA A 53 -44.34 35.18 -10.16
N ASP A 54 -43.71 34.51 -11.12
CA ASP A 54 -44.37 33.46 -11.90
C ASP A 54 -44.70 32.31 -10.94
N VAL A 55 -45.96 32.16 -10.58
CA VAL A 55 -46.41 31.14 -9.61
C VAL A 55 -46.70 29.84 -10.36
N VAL A 56 -46.16 28.73 -9.88
CA VAL A 56 -46.45 27.40 -10.42
C VAL A 56 -47.92 27.06 -10.24
N ARG A 57 -48.65 26.95 -11.32
CA ARG A 57 -50.08 26.58 -11.33
C ARG A 57 -50.26 25.08 -11.41
N THR A 58 -49.53 24.43 -12.34
CA THR A 58 -49.60 22.99 -12.56
C THR A 58 -48.23 22.43 -12.82
N ILE A 59 -48.04 21.15 -12.47
CA ILE A 59 -46.83 20.39 -12.77
C ILE A 59 -47.26 19.13 -13.53
N ALA A 60 -46.80 19.01 -14.77
CA ALA A 60 -47.06 17.84 -15.61
C ALA A 60 -45.77 17.08 -15.89
N VAL A 61 -45.83 15.74 -15.88
CA VAL A 61 -44.72 14.87 -16.23
C VAL A 61 -45.00 14.21 -17.58
N SER A 62 -44.00 14.24 -18.46
CA SER A 62 -44.02 13.61 -19.77
C SER A 62 -42.83 12.68 -19.97
N GLY A 63 -43.00 11.60 -20.75
CA GLY A 63 -41.92 10.65 -21.03
C GLY A 63 -41.80 9.50 -20.04
N ALA A 64 -42.67 9.43 -19.04
CA ALA A 64 -42.74 8.31 -18.12
C ALA A 64 -43.18 7.02 -18.83
N GLN A 65 -42.49 5.91 -18.61
CA GLN A 65 -42.80 4.61 -19.22
C GLN A 65 -43.12 3.55 -18.14
N ARG A 66 -42.32 3.49 -17.12
CA ARG A 66 -42.38 2.50 -16.03
C ARG A 66 -42.85 3.11 -14.71
N LEU A 67 -42.45 4.36 -14.49
CA LEU A 67 -42.79 5.08 -13.28
C LEU A 67 -44.09 5.86 -13.46
N GLU A 68 -44.95 5.85 -12.46
CA GLU A 68 -46.14 6.68 -12.46
C GLU A 68 -45.78 8.17 -12.27
N PRO A 69 -46.47 9.11 -12.93
CA PRO A 69 -46.21 10.54 -12.76
C PRO A 69 -46.23 11.00 -11.31
N GLN A 70 -47.11 10.47 -10.47
CA GLN A 70 -47.21 10.79 -9.05
C GLN A 70 -45.94 10.40 -8.29
N THR A 71 -45.35 9.25 -8.62
CA THR A 71 -44.09 8.79 -8.05
C THR A 71 -42.94 9.74 -8.40
N ILE A 72 -42.89 10.20 -9.65
CA ILE A 72 -41.87 11.16 -10.10
C ILE A 72 -41.98 12.49 -9.37
N LEU A 73 -43.23 12.98 -9.20
CA LEU A 73 -43.51 14.20 -8.43
C LEU A 73 -43.15 14.09 -6.97
N SER A 74 -43.10 12.87 -6.39
CA SER A 74 -42.69 12.69 -5.01
C SER A 74 -41.18 12.92 -4.79
N TYR A 75 -40.37 12.77 -5.81
CA TYR A 75 -38.90 12.98 -5.74
C TYR A 75 -38.50 14.45 -5.73
N ILE A 76 -39.34 15.36 -6.22
CA ILE A 76 -39.08 16.80 -6.30
C ILE A 76 -39.74 17.54 -5.14
N LYS A 77 -39.19 18.72 -4.81
CA LYS A 77 -39.72 19.59 -3.74
C LYS A 77 -40.73 20.60 -4.24
N LEU A 78 -40.64 20.99 -5.52
CA LEU A 78 -41.52 22.00 -6.14
C LEU A 78 -42.98 21.54 -6.11
N ARG A 79 -43.89 22.45 -5.69
CA ARG A 79 -45.33 22.19 -5.61
C ARG A 79 -46.13 23.28 -6.33
N PRO A 80 -47.36 22.99 -6.76
CA PRO A 80 -48.29 24.03 -7.17
C PRO A 80 -48.50 25.06 -6.05
N GLY A 81 -48.40 26.35 -6.37
CA GLY A 81 -48.42 27.45 -5.43
C GLY A 81 -47.06 28.06 -5.11
N ASP A 82 -45.97 27.35 -5.41
CA ASP A 82 -44.61 27.86 -5.20
C ASP A 82 -44.24 28.91 -6.24
N THR A 83 -43.30 29.78 -5.92
CA THR A 83 -42.76 30.76 -6.86
C THR A 83 -41.77 30.07 -7.80
N TRP A 84 -41.98 30.20 -9.09
CA TRP A 84 -41.04 29.72 -10.08
C TRP A 84 -39.81 30.64 -10.18
N THR A 85 -38.66 30.04 -10.10
CA THR A 85 -37.37 30.67 -10.39
C THR A 85 -36.49 29.69 -11.17
N GLN A 86 -35.49 30.19 -11.88
CA GLN A 86 -34.53 29.32 -12.55
C GLN A 86 -33.87 28.37 -11.55
N ALA A 87 -33.53 28.84 -10.34
CA ALA A 87 -32.98 28.04 -9.29
C ALA A 87 -33.93 26.91 -8.79
N ALA A 88 -35.27 27.17 -8.80
CA ALA A 88 -36.25 26.13 -8.51
C ALA A 88 -36.27 25.03 -9.58
N GLY A 89 -36.17 25.43 -10.87
CA GLY A 89 -36.03 24.48 -11.98
C GLY A 89 -34.76 23.64 -11.89
N ASP A 90 -33.62 24.27 -11.57
CA ASP A 90 -32.34 23.57 -11.38
C ASP A 90 -32.37 22.61 -10.17
N ALA A 91 -33.09 23.00 -9.10
CA ALA A 91 -33.31 22.13 -7.94
C ALA A 91 -34.12 20.89 -8.32
N VAL A 92 -35.18 21.05 -9.10
CA VAL A 92 -35.97 19.91 -9.62
C VAL A 92 -35.09 18.96 -10.43
N LEU A 93 -34.27 19.48 -11.34
CA LEU A 93 -33.33 18.65 -12.11
C LEU A 93 -32.34 17.91 -11.20
N LYS A 94 -31.80 18.61 -10.20
CA LYS A 94 -30.86 18.01 -9.24
C LYS A 94 -31.54 16.91 -8.43
N ASP A 95 -32.74 17.12 -7.93
CA ASP A 95 -33.52 16.13 -7.20
C ASP A 95 -33.80 14.89 -8.06
N LEU A 96 -34.19 15.09 -9.33
CA LEU A 96 -34.43 13.97 -10.26
C LEU A 96 -33.16 13.19 -10.59
N TYR A 97 -32.03 13.85 -10.91
CA TYR A 97 -30.78 13.18 -11.20
C TYR A 97 -30.19 12.47 -9.98
N ALA A 98 -30.43 12.97 -8.77
CA ALA A 98 -29.99 12.33 -7.53
C ALA A 98 -30.62 10.95 -7.31
N THR A 99 -31.79 10.69 -7.91
CA THR A 99 -32.43 9.36 -7.84
C THR A 99 -31.74 8.29 -8.69
N GLU A 100 -30.90 8.70 -9.64
CA GLU A 100 -30.30 7.83 -10.68
C GLU A 100 -31.32 7.10 -11.59
N LEU A 101 -32.60 7.42 -11.50
CA LEU A 101 -33.66 6.77 -12.27
C LEU A 101 -33.77 7.28 -13.70
N PHE A 102 -33.21 8.46 -13.99
CA PHE A 102 -33.38 9.16 -15.26
C PHE A 102 -32.04 9.35 -15.98
N SER A 103 -32.04 9.05 -17.28
CA SER A 103 -30.91 9.31 -18.18
C SER A 103 -30.88 10.74 -18.67
N ASN A 104 -32.06 11.34 -18.77
CA ASN A 104 -32.25 12.75 -19.13
C ASN A 104 -33.50 13.31 -18.44
N ALA A 105 -33.42 14.58 -18.06
CA ALA A 105 -34.56 15.33 -17.53
C ALA A 105 -34.46 16.79 -18.01
N SER A 106 -35.57 17.38 -18.33
CA SER A 106 -35.69 18.79 -18.62
C SER A 106 -36.95 19.38 -17.95
N VAL A 107 -36.85 20.60 -17.52
CA VAL A 107 -37.95 21.34 -16.88
C VAL A 107 -38.18 22.65 -17.62
N VAL A 108 -39.41 22.87 -18.05
CA VAL A 108 -39.79 24.06 -18.76
C VAL A 108 -41.04 24.65 -18.11
N ASN A 109 -40.97 25.91 -17.73
CA ASN A 109 -42.15 26.65 -17.29
C ASN A 109 -42.76 27.44 -18.48
N ARG A 110 -44.06 27.33 -18.65
CA ARG A 110 -44.85 28.11 -19.62
C ARG A 110 -45.99 28.74 -18.87
N ASP A 111 -45.84 30.01 -18.51
CA ASP A 111 -46.85 30.81 -17.81
C ASP A 111 -47.45 30.12 -16.57
N GLY A 112 -46.60 29.60 -15.70
CA GLY A 112 -46.98 28.88 -14.49
C GLY A 112 -47.29 27.38 -14.69
N ASN A 113 -47.29 26.89 -15.92
CA ASN A 113 -47.43 25.47 -16.21
C ASN A 113 -46.07 24.82 -16.40
N VAL A 114 -45.59 24.14 -15.37
CA VAL A 114 -44.28 23.44 -15.38
C VAL A 114 -44.42 22.07 -16.02
N VAL A 115 -43.69 21.86 -17.10
CA VAL A 115 -43.62 20.55 -17.76
C VAL A 115 -42.25 19.94 -17.50
N ILE A 116 -42.22 18.78 -16.87
CA ILE A 116 -41.03 17.96 -16.61
C ILE A 116 -41.02 16.86 -17.66
N THR A 117 -40.04 16.90 -18.56
CA THR A 117 -39.84 15.82 -19.54
C THR A 117 -38.70 14.95 -19.08
N ILE A 118 -38.92 13.66 -18.98
CA ILE A 118 -37.92 12.69 -18.51
C ILE A 118 -37.65 11.58 -19.52
N VAL A 119 -36.48 11.01 -19.43
CA VAL A 119 -36.14 9.74 -20.08
C VAL A 119 -35.62 8.80 -18.98
N GLU A 120 -36.35 7.72 -18.77
CA GLU A 120 -35.98 6.76 -17.73
C GLU A 120 -34.69 5.96 -18.09
N ASN A 121 -33.85 5.72 -17.11
CA ASN A 121 -32.76 4.77 -17.24
C ASN A 121 -33.32 3.33 -17.43
N PRO A 122 -32.77 2.54 -18.35
CA PRO A 122 -33.21 1.18 -18.55
C PRO A 122 -32.88 0.27 -17.36
N VAL A 123 -33.59 -0.83 -17.26
CA VAL A 123 -33.33 -1.89 -16.26
C VAL A 123 -32.42 -2.95 -16.87
N ILE A 124 -31.43 -3.37 -16.12
CA ILE A 124 -30.52 -4.44 -16.54
C ILE A 124 -31.29 -5.77 -16.55
N ASN A 125 -31.34 -6.41 -17.72
CA ASN A 125 -31.90 -7.73 -17.88
C ASN A 125 -30.88 -8.82 -17.50
N ARG A 126 -29.69 -8.77 -18.07
CA ARG A 126 -28.57 -9.67 -17.74
C ARG A 126 -27.23 -9.03 -18.02
N ILE A 127 -26.18 -9.62 -17.41
CA ILE A 127 -24.78 -9.26 -17.63
C ILE A 127 -24.10 -10.43 -18.33
N ILE A 128 -23.39 -10.14 -19.41
CA ILE A 128 -22.70 -11.12 -20.26
C ILE A 128 -21.22 -10.74 -20.27
N LEU A 129 -20.36 -11.74 -20.10
CA LEU A 129 -18.92 -11.61 -20.20
C LEU A 129 -18.45 -12.34 -21.45
N GLU A 130 -17.70 -11.64 -22.28
CA GLU A 130 -17.15 -12.20 -23.54
C GLU A 130 -15.65 -11.97 -23.64
N GLY A 131 -14.91 -12.94 -24.16
CA GLY A 131 -13.46 -12.85 -24.35
C GLY A 131 -12.60 -13.23 -23.16
N ASN A 132 -13.17 -13.46 -22.00
CA ASN A 132 -12.48 -13.87 -20.77
C ASN A 132 -12.13 -15.35 -20.73
N LYS A 133 -11.02 -15.72 -21.37
CA LYS A 133 -10.58 -17.14 -21.52
C LYS A 133 -9.72 -17.61 -20.33
N ARG A 134 -8.97 -16.70 -19.69
CA ARG A 134 -8.01 -16.99 -18.62
C ARG A 134 -8.63 -16.86 -17.23
N ILE A 135 -9.44 -15.83 -17.03
CA ILE A 135 -10.19 -15.66 -15.80
C ILE A 135 -11.64 -16.05 -16.08
N LYS A 136 -12.13 -17.03 -15.37
CA LYS A 136 -13.48 -17.54 -15.53
C LYS A 136 -14.53 -16.59 -14.95
N ASN A 137 -15.78 -16.74 -15.39
CA ASN A 137 -16.90 -15.92 -14.95
C ASN A 137 -17.10 -15.93 -13.43
N ASP A 138 -16.87 -17.05 -12.77
CA ASP A 138 -16.97 -17.22 -11.31
C ASP A 138 -16.02 -16.31 -10.52
N LYS A 139 -14.94 -15.85 -11.15
CA LYS A 139 -13.98 -14.91 -10.55
C LYS A 139 -14.24 -13.43 -10.92
N ILE A 140 -14.88 -13.18 -12.07
CA ILE A 140 -15.16 -11.82 -12.54
C ILE A 140 -16.50 -11.33 -11.99
N LEU A 141 -17.54 -12.16 -11.99
CA LEU A 141 -18.89 -11.77 -11.55
C LEU A 141 -18.94 -11.21 -10.10
N PRO A 142 -18.20 -11.74 -9.11
CA PRO A 142 -18.17 -11.16 -7.77
C PRO A 142 -17.57 -9.75 -7.69
N GLU A 143 -16.72 -9.38 -8.65
CA GLU A 143 -16.12 -8.02 -8.72
C GLU A 143 -17.11 -6.99 -9.30
N ILE A 144 -18.13 -7.44 -10.05
CA ILE A 144 -19.16 -6.62 -10.65
C ILE A 144 -20.22 -6.29 -9.59
N ARG A 145 -20.51 -5.02 -9.40
CA ARG A 145 -21.55 -4.56 -8.47
C ARG A 145 -22.92 -4.45 -9.11
N LEU A 146 -22.96 -4.27 -10.42
CA LEU A 146 -24.21 -4.33 -11.16
C LEU A 146 -24.79 -5.74 -11.16
N SER A 147 -26.10 -5.83 -11.04
CA SER A 147 -26.83 -7.10 -11.10
C SER A 147 -28.10 -6.99 -11.95
N PRO A 148 -28.63 -8.09 -12.43
CA PRO A 148 -29.93 -8.10 -13.10
C PRO A 148 -31.03 -7.46 -12.25
N ARG A 149 -31.96 -6.78 -12.87
CA ARG A 149 -33.08 -6.03 -12.29
C ARG A 149 -32.70 -4.68 -11.64
N GLN A 150 -31.42 -4.29 -11.62
CA GLN A 150 -30.99 -2.97 -11.20
C GLN A 150 -31.13 -1.93 -12.31
N ILE A 151 -31.20 -0.66 -11.92
CA ILE A 151 -31.17 0.47 -12.85
C ILE A 151 -29.78 0.61 -13.45
N PHE A 152 -29.73 0.67 -14.77
CA PHE A 152 -28.52 0.95 -15.50
C PHE A 152 -28.12 2.43 -15.35
N THR A 153 -26.88 2.70 -15.01
CA THR A 153 -26.28 4.00 -15.16
C THR A 153 -24.88 3.89 -15.78
N ARG A 154 -24.50 4.85 -16.62
CA ARG A 154 -23.16 4.86 -17.25
C ARG A 154 -22.03 4.91 -16.21
N SER A 155 -22.26 5.60 -15.10
CA SER A 155 -21.28 5.71 -14.00
C SER A 155 -21.00 4.34 -13.35
N LYS A 156 -22.05 3.57 -13.06
CA LYS A 156 -21.92 2.22 -12.45
C LYS A 156 -21.22 1.24 -13.41
N VAL A 157 -21.55 1.30 -14.70
CA VAL A 157 -20.86 0.47 -15.70
C VAL A 157 -19.37 0.81 -15.79
N ARG A 158 -19.02 2.11 -15.82
CA ARG A 158 -17.60 2.52 -15.80
C ARG A 158 -16.86 2.05 -14.56
N ALA A 159 -17.53 2.10 -13.41
CA ALA A 159 -16.94 1.60 -12.16
C ALA A 159 -16.71 0.08 -12.19
N ASP A 160 -17.63 -0.69 -12.80
CA ASP A 160 -17.45 -2.13 -12.99
C ASP A 160 -16.34 -2.45 -13.98
N VAL A 161 -16.25 -1.71 -15.09
CA VAL A 161 -15.13 -1.81 -16.04
C VAL A 161 -13.80 -1.62 -15.32
N ALA A 162 -13.70 -0.59 -14.46
CA ALA A 162 -12.47 -0.33 -13.70
C ALA A 162 -12.14 -1.50 -12.74
N ARG A 163 -13.14 -2.09 -12.06
CA ARG A 163 -12.95 -3.25 -11.19
C ARG A 163 -12.49 -4.49 -11.94
N ILE A 164 -13.08 -4.77 -13.10
CA ILE A 164 -12.65 -5.88 -13.95
C ILE A 164 -11.21 -5.68 -14.41
N ILE A 165 -10.85 -4.48 -14.88
CA ILE A 165 -9.48 -4.17 -15.29
C ILE A 165 -8.51 -4.35 -14.11
N GLU A 166 -8.89 -3.93 -12.91
CA GLU A 166 -8.06 -4.09 -11.71
C GLU A 166 -7.87 -5.56 -11.34
N LEU A 167 -8.91 -6.38 -11.48
CA LEU A 167 -8.77 -7.84 -11.33
C LEU A 167 -7.73 -8.42 -12.30
N TYR A 168 -7.75 -8.00 -13.57
CA TYR A 168 -6.77 -8.44 -14.56
C TYR A 168 -5.36 -7.95 -14.23
N LYS A 169 -5.19 -6.72 -13.74
CA LYS A 169 -3.90 -6.20 -13.28
C LYS A 169 -3.33 -7.01 -12.11
N ARG A 170 -4.16 -7.33 -11.10
CA ARG A 170 -3.77 -8.23 -9.99
C ARG A 170 -3.30 -9.61 -10.47
N GLN A 171 -3.77 -10.06 -11.64
CA GLN A 171 -3.30 -11.27 -12.30
C GLN A 171 -2.08 -11.05 -13.23
N GLY A 172 -1.48 -9.86 -13.18
CA GLY A 172 -0.32 -9.48 -13.99
C GLY A 172 -0.64 -9.19 -15.47
N ARG A 173 -1.90 -8.85 -15.80
CA ARG A 173 -2.36 -8.55 -17.16
C ARG A 173 -2.69 -7.08 -17.32
N PHE A 174 -1.66 -6.25 -17.39
CA PHE A 174 -1.80 -4.79 -17.45
C PHE A 174 -2.30 -4.27 -18.82
N ALA A 175 -2.20 -5.08 -19.85
CA ALA A 175 -2.71 -4.76 -21.18
C ALA A 175 -4.20 -5.14 -21.36
N ALA A 176 -4.87 -5.63 -20.31
CA ALA A 176 -6.28 -5.99 -20.40
C ALA A 176 -7.15 -4.75 -20.66
N THR A 177 -8.09 -4.89 -21.59
CA THR A 177 -9.10 -3.86 -21.89
C THR A 177 -10.49 -4.47 -21.74
N VAL A 178 -11.44 -3.64 -21.32
CA VAL A 178 -12.83 -4.04 -21.13
C VAL A 178 -13.72 -2.96 -21.77
N GLU A 179 -14.49 -3.36 -22.78
CA GLU A 179 -15.41 -2.48 -23.47
C GLU A 179 -16.84 -2.88 -23.15
N PRO A 180 -17.62 -1.99 -22.50
CA PRO A 180 -19.01 -2.26 -22.20
C PRO A 180 -19.88 -1.97 -23.43
N LYS A 181 -20.64 -2.93 -23.87
CA LYS A 181 -21.67 -2.79 -24.90
C LYS A 181 -23.06 -2.93 -24.29
N MET A 182 -23.99 -2.14 -24.79
CA MET A 182 -25.39 -2.17 -24.38
C MET A 182 -26.24 -2.68 -25.52
N VAL A 183 -27.02 -3.72 -25.27
CA VAL A 183 -28.02 -4.22 -26.18
C VAL A 183 -29.40 -3.82 -25.65
N GLN A 184 -30.04 -2.89 -26.34
CA GLN A 184 -31.39 -2.46 -25.96
C GLN A 184 -32.43 -3.52 -26.27
N LEU A 185 -33.33 -3.74 -25.32
CA LEU A 185 -34.44 -4.67 -25.42
C LEU A 185 -35.77 -3.92 -25.30
N SER A 186 -36.88 -4.63 -25.59
CA SER A 186 -38.22 -4.09 -25.38
C SER A 186 -38.46 -3.77 -23.88
N GLN A 187 -39.43 -2.90 -23.58
CA GLN A 187 -39.82 -2.52 -22.20
C GLN A 187 -38.71 -1.80 -21.42
N ASN A 188 -37.95 -0.93 -22.06
CA ASN A 188 -36.85 -0.17 -21.44
C ASN A 188 -35.89 -1.07 -20.62
N ARG A 189 -35.50 -2.20 -21.19
CA ARG A 189 -34.49 -3.14 -20.61
C ARG A 189 -33.21 -3.12 -21.44
N VAL A 190 -32.12 -3.54 -20.81
CA VAL A 190 -30.80 -3.57 -21.47
C VAL A 190 -30.03 -4.81 -21.02
N ASP A 191 -29.39 -5.50 -21.98
CA ASP A 191 -28.31 -6.45 -21.68
C ASP A 191 -26.99 -5.66 -21.69
N ILE A 192 -26.14 -5.92 -20.70
CA ILE A 192 -24.78 -5.36 -20.63
C ILE A 192 -23.82 -6.49 -21.04
N VAL A 193 -23.04 -6.25 -22.08
CA VAL A 193 -21.99 -7.13 -22.53
C VAL A 193 -20.64 -6.47 -22.24
N PHE A 194 -19.81 -7.09 -21.37
CA PHE A 194 -18.44 -6.68 -21.19
C PHE A 194 -17.55 -7.50 -22.14
N GLU A 195 -17.10 -6.88 -23.22
CA GLU A 195 -16.12 -7.47 -24.13
C GLU A 195 -14.72 -7.29 -23.53
N ILE A 196 -14.08 -8.39 -23.19
CA ILE A 196 -12.81 -8.43 -22.50
C ILE A 196 -11.72 -8.89 -23.46
N SER A 197 -10.70 -8.08 -23.61
CA SER A 197 -9.44 -8.46 -24.24
C SER A 197 -8.38 -8.60 -23.18
N GLU A 198 -8.02 -9.84 -22.81
CA GLU A 198 -7.19 -10.12 -21.63
C GLU A 198 -5.72 -9.70 -21.77
N GLY A 199 -5.22 -9.62 -23.00
CA GLY A 199 -3.79 -9.36 -23.26
C GLY A 199 -2.84 -10.45 -22.73
N PRO A 200 -1.54 -10.33 -22.97
CA PRO A 200 -0.52 -11.20 -22.39
C PRO A 200 -0.30 -10.85 -20.91
N LYS A 201 0.37 -11.75 -20.16
CA LYS A 201 0.97 -11.38 -18.87
C LYS A 201 2.13 -10.42 -19.12
N SER A 202 2.15 -9.33 -18.37
CA SER A 202 3.24 -8.37 -18.42
C SER A 202 4.47 -8.91 -17.71
N LYS A 203 5.63 -8.74 -18.34
CA LYS A 203 6.91 -9.24 -17.84
C LYS A 203 7.85 -8.07 -17.53
N VAL A 204 8.83 -8.31 -16.69
CA VAL A 204 9.93 -7.38 -16.46
C VAL A 204 10.92 -7.53 -17.62
N ARG A 205 10.92 -6.58 -18.53
CA ARG A 205 11.80 -6.56 -19.70
C ARG A 205 13.22 -6.17 -19.33
N GLN A 206 13.36 -5.19 -18.44
CA GLN A 206 14.65 -4.63 -18.07
C GLN A 206 14.63 -4.17 -16.62
N ILE A 207 15.76 -4.38 -15.94
CA ILE A 207 16.03 -3.84 -14.61
C ILE A 207 17.30 -3.00 -14.74
N ASN A 208 17.18 -1.70 -14.50
CA ASN A 208 18.28 -0.75 -14.46
C ASN A 208 18.61 -0.44 -13.01
N ILE A 209 19.90 -0.31 -12.71
CA ILE A 209 20.37 0.16 -11.41
C ILE A 209 21.27 1.35 -11.70
N ILE A 210 21.07 2.46 -11.00
CA ILE A 210 21.79 3.71 -11.22
C ILE A 210 22.41 4.12 -9.88
N GLY A 211 23.71 4.45 -9.91
CA GLY A 211 24.48 4.84 -8.72
C GLY A 211 25.21 3.66 -8.07
N ASN A 212 25.30 2.51 -8.77
CA ASN A 212 26.01 1.31 -8.32
C ASN A 212 27.44 1.30 -8.93
N ASP A 213 28.36 1.98 -8.27
CA ASP A 213 29.75 2.05 -8.73
C ASP A 213 30.60 0.87 -8.24
N ALA A 214 30.28 0.31 -7.06
CA ALA A 214 31.03 -0.77 -6.42
C ALA A 214 30.71 -2.16 -7.02
N PHE A 215 29.48 -2.40 -7.43
CA PHE A 215 29.02 -3.70 -7.93
C PHE A 215 28.36 -3.54 -9.31
N SER A 216 28.55 -4.54 -10.15
CA SER A 216 27.93 -4.55 -11.48
C SER A 216 26.41 -4.81 -11.38
N ASP A 217 25.67 -4.27 -12.35
CA ASP A 217 24.24 -4.58 -12.53
C ASP A 217 23.96 -6.10 -12.55
N GLY A 218 24.91 -6.89 -13.07
CA GLY A 218 24.74 -8.33 -13.17
C GLY A 218 24.74 -9.02 -11.81
N GLU A 219 25.63 -8.61 -10.93
CA GLU A 219 25.75 -9.08 -9.54
C GLU A 219 24.51 -8.68 -8.76
N LEU A 220 24.15 -7.40 -8.77
CA LEU A 220 22.99 -6.91 -8.04
C LEU A 220 21.68 -7.56 -8.50
N ARG A 221 21.50 -7.76 -9.81
CA ARG A 221 20.35 -8.54 -10.33
C ARG A 221 20.40 -10.02 -9.93
N GLY A 222 21.59 -10.53 -9.60
CA GLY A 222 21.75 -11.88 -9.03
C GLY A 222 21.05 -12.03 -7.70
N GLU A 223 21.16 -11.02 -6.83
CA GLU A 223 20.60 -11.00 -5.47
C GLU A 223 19.07 -10.79 -5.44
N MET A 224 18.52 -10.14 -6.47
CA MET A 224 17.09 -9.87 -6.56
C MET A 224 16.27 -11.13 -6.83
N LEU A 225 15.05 -11.16 -6.30
CA LEU A 225 14.05 -12.17 -6.61
C LEU A 225 13.45 -11.96 -8.01
N THR A 226 13.21 -10.70 -8.38
CA THR A 226 12.71 -10.34 -9.71
C THR A 226 13.80 -10.56 -10.76
N LYS A 227 13.45 -11.32 -11.81
CA LYS A 227 14.39 -11.60 -12.91
C LYS A 227 13.89 -10.99 -14.21
N GLN A 228 14.84 -10.54 -15.04
CA GLN A 228 14.53 -10.07 -16.39
C GLN A 228 14.04 -11.22 -17.28
N ALA A 229 13.03 -10.95 -18.09
CA ALA A 229 12.55 -11.90 -19.08
C ALA A 229 13.60 -12.11 -20.18
N ARG A 230 14.09 -13.33 -20.33
CA ARG A 230 14.99 -13.78 -21.40
C ARG A 230 14.26 -14.76 -22.31
N LEU A 231 14.78 -14.94 -23.52
CA LEU A 231 14.21 -15.91 -24.47
C LEU A 231 14.15 -17.36 -23.93
N THR A 232 14.98 -17.68 -22.94
CA THR A 232 15.06 -18.99 -22.29
C THR A 232 14.21 -19.11 -21.03
N SER A 233 13.55 -18.04 -20.57
CA SER A 233 12.82 -18.01 -19.28
C SER A 233 11.32 -18.32 -19.41
N PHE A 234 10.92 -19.19 -20.35
CA PHE A 234 9.50 -19.50 -20.61
C PHE A 234 8.76 -20.11 -19.41
N PHE A 235 9.45 -20.73 -18.49
CA PHE A 235 8.88 -21.43 -17.33
C PHE A 235 9.09 -20.70 -15.99
N SER A 236 9.74 -19.55 -15.97
CA SER A 236 10.01 -18.81 -14.73
C SER A 236 8.85 -17.87 -14.39
N SER A 237 8.29 -18.02 -13.20
CA SER A 237 7.27 -17.09 -12.64
C SER A 237 7.87 -15.75 -12.19
N ASN A 238 9.18 -15.70 -11.93
CA ASN A 238 9.88 -14.53 -11.37
C ASN A 238 10.10 -13.40 -12.38
N THR A 239 9.70 -13.59 -13.63
CA THR A 239 9.79 -12.56 -14.68
C THR A 239 8.55 -11.68 -14.80
N SER A 240 7.46 -11.96 -14.06
CA SER A 240 6.27 -11.10 -14.04
C SER A 240 6.46 -9.95 -13.04
N TYR A 241 5.97 -8.76 -13.37
CA TYR A 241 5.96 -7.64 -12.44
C TYR A 241 5.01 -7.90 -11.27
N ASP A 242 5.49 -7.59 -10.07
CA ASP A 242 4.78 -7.71 -8.82
C ASP A 242 5.27 -6.60 -7.86
N PRO A 243 4.38 -5.72 -7.36
CA PRO A 243 4.78 -4.63 -6.46
C PRO A 243 5.41 -5.12 -5.16
N ASP A 244 4.94 -6.24 -4.61
CA ASP A 244 5.46 -6.78 -3.34
C ASP A 244 6.89 -7.29 -3.54
N ARG A 245 7.16 -7.91 -4.69
CA ARG A 245 8.52 -8.31 -5.07
C ARG A 245 9.45 -7.12 -5.28
N LEU A 246 8.93 -6.01 -5.84
CA LEU A 246 9.71 -4.79 -5.98
C LEU A 246 10.20 -4.28 -4.61
N ALA A 247 9.32 -4.27 -3.60
CA ALA A 247 9.68 -3.88 -2.25
C ALA A 247 10.66 -4.87 -1.59
N PHE A 248 10.45 -6.16 -1.82
CA PHE A 248 11.36 -7.21 -1.32
C PHE A 248 12.76 -7.10 -1.95
N ASP A 249 12.85 -6.82 -3.24
CA ASP A 249 14.13 -6.64 -3.94
C ASP A 249 14.91 -5.45 -3.40
N GLN A 250 14.23 -4.35 -3.01
CA GLN A 250 14.89 -3.23 -2.33
C GLN A 250 15.53 -3.66 -1.01
N GLN A 251 14.83 -4.49 -0.23
CA GLN A 251 15.37 -5.02 1.04
C GLN A 251 16.55 -5.96 0.78
N LYS A 252 16.47 -6.79 -0.27
CA LYS A 252 17.57 -7.69 -0.65
C LYS A 252 18.81 -6.92 -1.09
N LEU A 253 18.66 -5.88 -1.89
CA LEU A 253 19.77 -5.00 -2.25
C LEU A 253 20.39 -4.35 -1.00
N ARG A 254 19.54 -3.83 -0.09
CA ARG A 254 20.03 -3.24 1.15
C ARG A 254 20.79 -4.26 2.00
N GLN A 255 20.25 -5.47 2.16
CA GLN A 255 20.90 -6.53 2.91
C GLN A 255 22.26 -6.88 2.31
N PHE A 256 22.33 -7.05 0.98
CA PHE A 256 23.56 -7.34 0.26
C PHE A 256 24.63 -6.27 0.52
N TYR A 257 24.28 -4.98 0.33
CA TYR A 257 25.23 -3.89 0.54
C TYR A 257 25.70 -3.76 1.99
N LEU A 258 24.81 -3.97 2.95
CA LEU A 258 25.16 -3.99 4.38
C LEU A 258 26.11 -5.15 4.74
N THR A 259 25.97 -6.29 4.08
CA THR A 259 26.87 -7.44 4.23
C THR A 259 28.24 -7.17 3.60
N GLU A 260 28.29 -6.36 2.55
CA GLU A 260 29.52 -5.97 1.87
C GLU A 260 30.21 -4.74 2.48
N GLY A 261 29.68 -4.21 3.58
CA GLY A 261 30.29 -3.12 4.35
C GLY A 261 29.76 -1.72 4.05
N TYR A 262 28.76 -1.57 3.20
CA TYR A 262 28.18 -0.28 2.86
C TYR A 262 27.05 0.09 3.82
N ALA A 263 27.41 0.53 5.02
CA ALA A 263 26.45 0.82 6.10
C ALA A 263 25.50 1.97 5.80
N ASP A 264 25.89 2.89 4.91
CA ASP A 264 25.08 4.05 4.49
C ASP A 264 24.23 3.79 3.25
N PHE A 265 24.25 2.56 2.72
CA PHE A 265 23.49 2.22 1.52
C PHE A 265 21.99 2.51 1.67
N ARG A 266 21.45 3.15 0.66
CA ARG A 266 20.01 3.37 0.55
C ARG A 266 19.51 3.28 -0.88
N VAL A 267 18.32 2.77 -1.04
CA VAL A 267 17.58 2.89 -2.29
C VAL A 267 16.82 4.21 -2.25
N VAL A 268 17.21 5.14 -3.10
CA VAL A 268 16.61 6.48 -3.21
C VAL A 268 15.24 6.40 -3.85
N SER A 269 15.14 5.59 -4.91
CA SER A 269 13.87 5.32 -5.57
C SER A 269 13.87 3.98 -6.29
N ALA A 270 12.69 3.38 -6.40
CA ALA A 270 12.44 2.21 -7.22
C ALA A 270 11.15 2.42 -8.01
N VAL A 271 11.26 2.59 -9.30
CA VAL A 271 10.15 2.91 -10.19
C VAL A 271 9.99 1.82 -11.23
N ALA A 272 8.76 1.31 -11.37
CA ALA A 272 8.38 0.38 -12.41
C ALA A 272 7.50 1.10 -13.43
N GLU A 273 7.99 1.25 -14.64
CA GLU A 273 7.29 1.91 -15.75
C GLU A 273 6.76 0.88 -16.73
N LEU A 274 5.47 1.00 -17.05
CA LEU A 274 4.85 0.18 -18.07
C LEU A 274 5.26 0.69 -19.46
N THR A 275 5.72 -0.21 -20.33
CA THR A 275 6.05 0.15 -21.72
C THR A 275 4.82 0.71 -22.46
N PRO A 276 4.97 1.56 -23.49
CA PRO A 276 3.86 2.18 -24.21
C PRO A 276 2.85 1.18 -24.80
N ASP A 277 3.30 -0.01 -25.17
CA ASP A 277 2.47 -1.12 -25.65
C ASP A 277 1.76 -1.89 -24.53
N LYS A 278 1.96 -1.48 -23.26
CA LYS A 278 1.40 -2.08 -22.03
C LYS A 278 1.74 -3.56 -21.84
N ARG A 279 2.80 -4.06 -22.48
CA ARG A 279 3.14 -5.48 -22.42
C ARG A 279 4.18 -5.80 -21.36
N ASP A 280 5.13 -4.90 -21.14
CA ASP A 280 6.30 -5.15 -20.30
C ASP A 280 6.54 -4.00 -19.32
N PHE A 281 7.32 -4.29 -18.29
CA PHE A 281 7.80 -3.30 -17.33
C PHE A 281 9.30 -3.07 -17.48
N ILE A 282 9.71 -1.84 -17.31
CA ILE A 282 11.10 -1.43 -17.08
C ILE A 282 11.17 -0.98 -15.63
N ILE A 283 12.02 -1.60 -14.83
CA ILE A 283 12.23 -1.24 -13.43
C ILE A 283 13.55 -0.49 -13.34
N THR A 284 13.53 0.66 -12.69
CA THR A 284 14.73 1.45 -12.44
C THR A 284 14.89 1.67 -10.94
N TYR A 285 15.99 1.20 -10.38
CA TYR A 285 16.43 1.49 -9.02
C TYR A 285 17.48 2.60 -9.08
N VAL A 286 17.32 3.60 -8.26
CA VAL A 286 18.34 4.62 -8.01
C VAL A 286 18.85 4.36 -6.61
N VAL A 287 20.16 4.13 -6.48
CA VAL A 287 20.81 3.81 -5.22
C VAL A 287 21.89 4.82 -4.90
N GLU A 288 22.16 4.96 -3.63
CA GLU A 288 23.34 5.64 -3.08
C GLU A 288 24.07 4.62 -2.22
N GLU A 289 25.30 4.28 -2.60
CA GLU A 289 26.07 3.24 -1.92
C GLU A 289 26.66 3.72 -0.60
N GLY A 290 27.10 4.97 -0.56
CA GLY A 290 27.88 5.51 0.55
C GLY A 290 29.32 4.98 0.56
N GLU A 291 30.01 5.19 1.67
CA GLU A 291 31.37 4.72 1.88
C GLU A 291 31.38 3.30 2.48
N ARG A 292 32.45 2.54 2.19
CA ARG A 292 32.64 1.20 2.74
C ARG A 292 33.32 1.26 4.10
N TYR A 293 32.67 0.71 5.10
CA TYR A 293 33.12 0.69 6.49
C TYR A 293 33.88 -0.58 6.85
N LYS A 294 34.74 -0.47 7.85
CA LYS A 294 35.39 -1.59 8.54
C LYS A 294 34.86 -1.68 9.97
N PHE A 295 35.00 -2.84 10.57
CA PHE A 295 34.84 -2.94 12.02
C PHE A 295 35.91 -2.10 12.74
N GLY A 296 35.47 -1.29 13.70
CA GLY A 296 36.32 -0.57 14.64
C GLY A 296 36.57 -1.42 15.88
N GLU A 297 36.19 -0.93 17.05
CA GLU A 297 36.19 -1.71 18.28
C GLU A 297 35.01 -2.69 18.27
N VAL A 298 35.25 -3.95 18.60
CA VAL A 298 34.21 -4.99 18.68
C VAL A 298 34.37 -5.71 20.00
N ASP A 299 33.34 -5.68 20.83
CA ASP A 299 33.35 -6.24 22.15
C ASP A 299 31.99 -6.81 22.57
N VAL A 300 32.00 -7.52 23.71
CA VAL A 300 30.80 -8.02 24.37
C VAL A 300 30.73 -7.42 25.76
N GLU A 301 29.59 -6.78 26.07
CA GLU A 301 29.25 -6.30 27.39
C GLU A 301 28.13 -7.16 28.00
N SER A 302 28.39 -7.82 29.11
CA SER A 302 27.40 -8.66 29.78
C SER A 302 26.99 -8.13 31.14
N GLN A 303 25.65 -7.99 31.32
CA GLN A 303 25.06 -7.73 32.63
C GLN A 303 24.78 -9.03 33.42
N ILE A 304 25.09 -10.19 32.83
CA ILE A 304 24.85 -11.50 33.38
C ILE A 304 26.14 -11.99 34.06
N ARG A 305 26.09 -12.34 35.36
CA ARG A 305 27.27 -12.72 36.17
C ARG A 305 28.01 -13.96 35.69
N ASP A 306 27.34 -14.84 34.96
CA ASP A 306 27.92 -16.12 34.52
C ASP A 306 28.77 -15.97 33.25
N PHE A 307 28.85 -14.79 32.69
CA PHE A 307 29.57 -14.50 31.46
C PHE A 307 30.78 -13.59 31.74
N ASP A 308 31.92 -13.99 31.17
CA ASP A 308 33.13 -13.18 31.18
C ASP A 308 33.31 -12.47 29.85
N ASP A 309 33.13 -11.15 29.86
CA ASP A 309 33.14 -10.28 28.69
C ASP A 309 34.42 -10.44 27.87
N ALA A 310 35.56 -10.50 28.53
CA ALA A 310 36.86 -10.60 27.85
C ALA A 310 37.03 -11.93 27.10
N SER A 311 36.57 -13.03 27.69
CA SER A 311 36.68 -14.35 27.05
C SER A 311 35.65 -14.52 25.90
N MET A 312 34.52 -13.81 25.99
CA MET A 312 33.51 -13.79 24.91
C MET A 312 33.98 -12.93 23.76
N THR A 313 34.49 -11.73 24.05
CA THR A 313 35.07 -10.82 23.05
C THR A 313 36.20 -11.50 22.26
N ALA A 314 37.08 -12.23 22.93
CA ALA A 314 38.17 -12.96 22.27
C ALA A 314 37.72 -14.07 21.31
N ARG A 315 36.47 -14.49 21.36
CA ARG A 315 35.89 -15.57 20.53
C ARG A 315 34.99 -15.02 19.40
N LEU A 316 34.82 -13.72 19.32
CA LEU A 316 34.02 -13.11 18.26
C LEU A 316 34.62 -13.44 16.87
N PRO A 317 33.78 -13.73 15.88
CA PRO A 317 34.24 -14.11 14.55
C PRO A 317 34.77 -12.90 13.73
N MET A 318 34.53 -11.66 14.17
CA MET A 318 35.00 -10.43 13.55
C MET A 318 36.03 -9.73 14.43
N GLN A 319 36.91 -8.97 13.81
CA GLN A 319 37.95 -8.19 14.51
C GLN A 319 38.03 -6.76 13.94
N GLY A 320 38.52 -5.84 14.73
CA GLY A 320 38.79 -4.48 14.25
C GLY A 320 39.72 -4.46 13.03
N GLY A 321 39.30 -3.77 11.97
CA GLY A 321 40.01 -3.71 10.71
C GLY A 321 39.45 -4.62 9.60
N ASP A 322 38.64 -5.63 9.94
CA ASP A 322 37.90 -6.42 8.95
C ASP A 322 36.82 -5.56 8.28
N TRP A 323 36.38 -5.95 7.09
CA TRP A 323 35.24 -5.27 6.47
C TRP A 323 33.97 -5.50 7.27
N TYR A 324 33.18 -4.44 7.50
CA TYR A 324 31.91 -4.54 8.16
C TYR A 324 30.96 -5.47 7.40
N ASP A 325 30.33 -6.37 8.12
CA ASP A 325 29.38 -7.35 7.60
C ASP A 325 28.19 -7.46 8.56
N ALA A 326 27.04 -6.91 8.13
CA ALA A 326 25.83 -6.91 8.94
C ALA A 326 25.31 -8.32 9.22
N LYS A 327 25.47 -9.25 8.27
CA LYS A 327 25.08 -10.64 8.49
C LYS A 327 25.91 -11.31 9.56
N GLN A 328 27.21 -11.06 9.59
CA GLN A 328 28.10 -11.58 10.62
C GLN A 328 27.72 -11.05 12.01
N VAL A 329 27.27 -9.79 12.10
CA VAL A 329 26.73 -9.22 13.36
C VAL A 329 25.46 -9.96 13.77
N GLU A 330 24.52 -10.17 12.85
CA GLU A 330 23.26 -10.88 13.10
C GLU A 330 23.51 -12.33 13.54
N ASP A 331 24.37 -13.05 12.82
CA ASP A 331 24.78 -14.43 13.16
C ASP A 331 25.44 -14.49 14.55
N THR A 332 26.19 -13.46 14.94
CA THR A 332 26.83 -13.37 16.26
C THR A 332 25.80 -13.14 17.38
N VAL A 333 24.78 -12.28 17.15
CA VAL A 333 23.68 -12.11 18.10
C VAL A 333 22.98 -13.44 18.37
N GLU A 334 22.71 -14.21 17.32
CA GLU A 334 22.10 -15.53 17.44
C GLU A 334 22.98 -16.49 18.25
N GLN A 335 24.29 -16.56 17.95
CA GLN A 335 25.24 -17.40 18.67
C GLN A 335 25.36 -17.03 20.15
N LEU A 336 25.40 -15.74 20.48
CA LEU A 336 25.45 -15.24 21.86
C LEU A 336 24.15 -15.56 22.62
N SER A 337 23.00 -15.42 21.95
CA SER A 337 21.69 -15.77 22.51
C SER A 337 21.58 -17.28 22.79
N GLU A 338 22.05 -18.10 21.85
CA GLU A 338 22.12 -19.57 22.03
C GLU A 338 23.03 -19.94 23.19
N LEU A 339 24.20 -19.30 23.28
CA LEU A 339 25.12 -19.48 24.37
C LEU A 339 24.47 -19.13 25.73
N ALA A 340 23.80 -17.96 25.82
CA ALA A 340 23.05 -17.58 27.02
C ALA A 340 22.01 -18.64 27.41
N GLY A 341 21.30 -19.18 26.44
CA GLY A 341 20.34 -20.27 26.63
C GLY A 341 20.97 -21.54 27.19
N THR A 342 22.26 -21.86 26.89
CA THR A 342 22.93 -23.02 27.48
C THR A 342 23.20 -22.86 28.96
N PHE A 343 23.26 -21.62 29.47
CA PHE A 343 23.43 -21.31 30.88
C PHE A 343 22.13 -21.11 31.65
N GLY A 344 20.98 -21.29 30.98
CA GLY A 344 19.67 -21.19 31.59
C GLY A 344 18.97 -19.83 31.39
N TYR A 345 19.51 -18.96 30.55
CA TYR A 345 18.93 -17.65 30.25
C TYR A 345 18.17 -17.70 28.93
N ALA A 346 16.98 -18.33 28.93
CA ALA A 346 16.17 -18.57 27.73
C ALA A 346 15.72 -17.28 27.01
N PHE A 347 15.54 -16.22 27.77
CA PHE A 347 15.05 -14.93 27.28
C PHE A 347 16.10 -13.83 27.42
N ALA A 348 17.38 -14.17 27.38
CA ALA A 348 18.43 -13.15 27.35
C ALA A 348 18.31 -12.33 26.07
N ASP A 349 18.19 -11.02 26.22
CA ASP A 349 18.18 -10.05 25.13
C ASP A 349 19.63 -9.70 24.77
N VAL A 350 20.06 -10.09 23.59
CA VAL A 350 21.37 -9.73 23.05
C VAL A 350 21.14 -8.68 21.97
N ALA A 351 21.50 -7.46 22.24
CA ALA A 351 21.31 -6.35 21.31
C ALA A 351 22.67 -5.78 20.87
N PRO A 352 22.94 -5.67 19.56
CA PRO A 352 24.13 -4.98 19.08
C PRO A 352 23.92 -3.46 19.19
N GLU A 353 24.85 -2.77 19.83
CA GLU A 353 24.93 -1.32 19.85
C GLU A 353 26.01 -0.86 18.88
N PHE A 354 25.66 0.10 18.01
CA PHE A 354 26.54 0.57 16.95
C PHE A 354 27.02 1.98 17.21
N SER A 355 28.31 2.21 17.08
CA SER A 355 28.91 3.53 17.07
C SER A 355 29.68 3.74 15.76
N ARG A 356 29.23 4.69 14.96
CA ARG A 356 29.78 4.93 13.64
C ARG A 356 30.72 6.12 13.63
N ASN A 357 31.95 5.92 13.16
CA ASN A 357 32.91 6.97 12.91
C ASN A 357 33.07 7.19 11.40
N GLN A 358 32.56 8.34 10.92
CA GLN A 358 32.60 8.68 9.50
C GLN A 358 33.99 9.15 9.05
N ASP A 359 34.81 9.70 9.96
CA ASP A 359 36.14 10.20 9.58
C ASP A 359 37.15 9.04 9.36
N SER A 360 37.04 7.98 10.15
CA SER A 360 37.88 6.78 10.04
C SER A 360 37.23 5.67 9.21
N LEU A 361 35.96 5.83 8.80
CA LEU A 361 35.14 4.81 8.14
C LEU A 361 35.11 3.51 8.92
N THR A 362 34.91 3.60 10.24
CA THR A 362 34.81 2.46 11.15
C THR A 362 33.44 2.38 11.83
N MET A 363 33.00 1.17 12.09
CA MET A 363 31.80 0.82 12.82
C MET A 363 32.20 0.02 14.05
N ASP A 364 32.08 0.66 15.22
CA ASP A 364 32.26 -0.04 16.49
C ASP A 364 30.96 -0.80 16.81
N VAL A 365 31.09 -2.01 17.33
CA VAL A 365 29.94 -2.87 17.64
C VAL A 365 30.13 -3.45 19.04
N SER A 366 29.25 -3.10 19.97
CA SER A 366 29.18 -3.72 21.29
C SER A 366 27.96 -4.60 21.39
N PHE A 367 28.18 -5.90 21.67
CA PHE A 367 27.10 -6.87 21.89
C PHE A 367 26.70 -6.85 23.36
N VAL A 368 25.56 -6.19 23.66
CA VAL A 368 25.08 -6.01 25.04
C VAL A 368 24.16 -7.18 25.41
N LEU A 369 24.63 -8.03 26.34
CA LEU A 369 23.80 -9.07 26.96
C LEU A 369 23.12 -8.48 28.18
N ARG A 370 21.83 -8.18 28.05
CA ARG A 370 21.04 -7.59 29.14
C ARG A 370 20.71 -8.60 30.22
N GLU A 371 20.62 -8.12 31.46
CA GLU A 371 20.24 -8.97 32.60
C GLU A 371 18.87 -9.61 32.34
N ALA A 372 18.81 -10.94 32.49
CA ALA A 372 17.60 -11.72 32.39
C ALA A 372 17.56 -12.73 33.56
N PRO A 373 16.38 -13.10 34.05
CA PRO A 373 16.26 -14.16 35.06
C PRO A 373 16.63 -15.52 34.44
N ARG A 374 17.26 -16.38 35.22
CA ARG A 374 17.33 -17.81 34.88
C ARG A 374 15.92 -18.37 34.86
N VAL A 375 15.63 -19.16 33.84
CA VAL A 375 14.34 -19.83 33.73
C VAL A 375 14.44 -21.32 33.96
N TYR A 376 13.38 -21.90 34.49
CA TYR A 376 13.24 -23.30 34.78
C TYR A 376 12.08 -23.87 33.99
N VAL A 377 12.20 -25.13 33.57
CA VAL A 377 11.15 -25.84 32.87
C VAL A 377 9.98 -26.07 33.84
N GLU A 378 8.86 -25.41 33.63
CA GLU A 378 7.66 -25.59 34.45
C GLU A 378 6.99 -26.93 34.12
N ARG A 379 6.77 -27.17 32.83
CA ARG A 379 6.17 -28.40 32.30
C ARG A 379 6.59 -28.63 30.86
N ILE A 380 6.38 -29.85 30.41
CA ILE A 380 6.59 -30.29 29.04
C ILE A 380 5.24 -30.74 28.48
N ASP A 381 4.67 -30.02 27.52
CA ASP A 381 3.43 -30.36 26.88
C ASP A 381 3.71 -31.08 25.55
N VAL A 382 3.07 -32.22 25.36
CA VAL A 382 3.17 -33.02 24.12
C VAL A 382 1.80 -33.04 23.47
N ASN A 383 1.69 -32.50 22.28
CA ASN A 383 0.45 -32.35 21.54
C ASN A 383 0.55 -32.99 20.14
N GLY A 384 -0.59 -33.47 19.60
CA GLY A 384 -0.67 -34.01 18.24
C GLY A 384 -0.31 -35.50 18.11
N ASN A 385 0.12 -36.15 19.19
CA ASN A 385 0.44 -37.60 19.25
C ASN A 385 -0.83 -38.43 19.39
N THR A 386 -1.53 -38.67 18.30
CA THR A 386 -2.81 -39.40 18.29
C THR A 386 -2.66 -40.91 18.42
N LEU A 387 -1.57 -41.47 17.91
CA LEU A 387 -1.23 -42.90 17.90
C LEU A 387 -0.03 -43.22 18.83
N THR A 388 0.94 -42.33 18.84
CA THR A 388 2.18 -42.51 19.67
C THR A 388 1.88 -42.14 21.11
N GLN A 389 2.23 -43.06 22.03
CA GLN A 389 2.05 -42.79 23.47
C GLN A 389 3.00 -41.66 23.93
N ASP A 390 2.49 -40.76 24.75
CA ASP A 390 3.20 -39.61 25.31
C ASP A 390 4.57 -39.99 25.93
N LYS A 391 4.66 -41.09 26.67
CA LYS A 391 5.90 -41.58 27.26
C LYS A 391 7.01 -41.86 26.24
N VAL A 392 6.68 -42.14 24.96
CA VAL A 392 7.66 -42.41 23.90
C VAL A 392 8.38 -41.12 23.53
N ILE A 393 7.64 -40.02 23.48
CA ILE A 393 8.19 -38.69 23.18
C ILE A 393 8.91 -38.13 24.39
N ARG A 394 8.30 -38.18 25.58
CA ARG A 394 8.90 -37.64 26.83
C ARG A 394 10.26 -38.25 27.16
N ARG A 395 10.48 -39.55 26.91
CA ARG A 395 11.79 -40.20 27.19
C ARG A 395 12.93 -39.67 26.31
N GLU A 396 12.60 -39.02 25.19
CA GLU A 396 13.61 -38.44 24.29
C GLU A 396 14.04 -37.04 24.72
N PHE A 397 13.31 -36.42 25.62
CA PHE A 397 13.71 -35.15 26.21
C PHE A 397 14.98 -35.30 27.04
N ARG A 398 15.86 -34.32 26.96
CA ARG A 398 17.08 -34.17 27.74
C ARG A 398 16.95 -33.20 28.90
N LEU A 399 15.74 -32.66 29.08
CA LEU A 399 15.33 -31.81 30.18
C LEU A 399 14.10 -32.43 30.84
N ALA A 400 14.02 -32.29 32.14
CA ALA A 400 12.84 -32.66 32.93
C ALA A 400 12.16 -31.39 33.51
N GLU A 401 10.93 -31.56 33.92
CA GLU A 401 10.19 -30.51 34.63
C GLU A 401 10.92 -30.17 35.95
N GLY A 402 11.19 -28.91 36.19
CA GLY A 402 12.00 -28.41 37.31
C GLY A 402 13.47 -28.17 36.99
N ASP A 403 13.98 -28.67 35.88
CA ASP A 403 15.37 -28.43 35.47
C ASP A 403 15.56 -26.96 35.03
N ALA A 404 16.79 -26.45 35.20
CA ALA A 404 17.17 -25.20 34.58
C ALA A 404 17.10 -25.33 33.04
N PHE A 405 16.54 -24.34 32.38
CA PHE A 405 16.47 -24.32 30.92
C PHE A 405 17.88 -24.45 30.31
N ASN A 406 17.95 -25.16 29.20
CA ASN A 406 19.17 -25.27 28.40
C ASN A 406 18.83 -25.48 26.92
N SER A 407 19.14 -24.48 26.08
CA SER A 407 18.82 -24.48 24.66
C SER A 407 19.44 -25.66 23.90
N LEU A 408 20.68 -26.03 24.23
CA LEU A 408 21.36 -27.18 23.62
C LEU A 408 20.67 -28.50 23.99
N SER A 409 20.15 -28.63 25.20
CA SER A 409 19.36 -29.79 25.62
C SER A 409 18.02 -29.87 24.93
N VAL A 410 17.38 -28.73 24.64
CA VAL A 410 16.15 -28.64 23.81
C VAL A 410 16.45 -29.08 22.39
N ALA A 411 17.50 -28.54 21.75
CA ALA A 411 17.90 -28.91 20.39
C ALA A 411 18.22 -30.40 20.26
N ARG A 412 18.93 -30.97 21.25
CA ARG A 412 19.20 -32.42 21.30
C ARG A 412 17.95 -33.25 21.48
N SER A 413 16.97 -32.77 22.26
CA SER A 413 15.67 -33.42 22.41
C SER A 413 14.90 -33.43 21.10
N THR A 414 14.84 -32.28 20.40
CA THR A 414 14.25 -32.15 19.08
C THR A 414 14.87 -33.14 18.08
N ALA A 415 16.20 -33.17 17.99
CA ALA A 415 16.92 -34.12 17.11
C ALA A 415 16.59 -35.57 17.41
N ARG A 416 16.49 -35.95 18.70
CA ARG A 416 16.15 -37.32 19.12
C ARG A 416 14.71 -37.68 18.77
N ILE A 417 13.76 -36.78 18.98
CA ILE A 417 12.36 -36.99 18.60
C ILE A 417 12.22 -37.12 17.08
N ASN A 418 12.90 -36.27 16.31
CA ASN A 418 12.95 -36.37 14.85
C ASN A 418 13.56 -37.70 14.39
N SER A 419 14.58 -38.22 15.09
CA SER A 419 15.23 -39.50 14.77
C SER A 419 14.33 -40.73 14.97
N LEU A 420 13.20 -40.60 15.66
CA LEU A 420 12.23 -41.70 15.79
C LEU A 420 11.55 -42.04 14.45
N GLY A 421 11.50 -41.07 13.51
CA GLY A 421 10.89 -41.27 12.21
C GLY A 421 9.36 -41.46 12.23
N TYR A 422 8.69 -41.09 13.34
CA TYR A 422 7.24 -41.19 13.50
C TYR A 422 6.51 -39.90 13.13
N PHE A 423 7.25 -38.80 13.06
CA PHE A 423 6.73 -37.45 12.90
C PHE A 423 7.23 -36.79 11.60
N GLN A 424 6.60 -35.71 11.17
CA GLN A 424 7.07 -34.92 10.03
C GLN A 424 8.43 -34.29 10.33
N GLU A 425 9.24 -34.09 9.27
CA GLU A 425 10.66 -33.72 9.38
C GLU A 425 10.92 -32.31 9.98
N ASN A 426 9.91 -31.44 10.06
CA ASN A 426 10.05 -30.07 10.55
C ASN A 426 9.49 -29.87 11.97
N PHE A 427 9.60 -30.87 12.82
CA PHE A 427 9.19 -30.75 14.21
C PHE A 427 10.17 -29.90 15.02
N GLU A 428 9.64 -28.95 15.77
CA GLU A 428 10.39 -28.10 16.71
C GLU A 428 9.69 -28.08 18.06
N ILE A 429 10.49 -27.91 19.14
CA ILE A 429 9.97 -27.70 20.49
C ILE A 429 9.85 -26.19 20.72
N ASN A 430 8.61 -25.72 20.84
CA ASN A 430 8.30 -24.31 21.12
C ASN A 430 8.56 -23.98 22.58
N GLN A 431 9.04 -22.78 22.84
CA GLN A 431 9.29 -22.24 24.16
C GLN A 431 8.24 -21.16 24.43
N VAL A 432 7.41 -21.39 25.46
CA VAL A 432 6.32 -20.48 25.83
C VAL A 432 6.53 -20.01 27.27
N GLU A 433 6.21 -18.75 27.55
CA GLU A 433 6.26 -18.21 28.91
C GLU A 433 5.37 -19.03 29.84
N GLY A 434 5.90 -19.37 31.01
CA GLY A 434 5.17 -20.12 32.04
C GLY A 434 4.33 -19.23 32.95
N SER A 435 3.99 -19.77 34.12
CA SER A 435 3.15 -19.07 35.13
C SER A 435 3.86 -17.90 35.83
N ALA A 436 5.18 -17.80 35.72
CA ALA A 436 6.02 -16.76 36.29
C ALA A 436 7.18 -16.39 35.34
N PRO A 437 7.81 -15.22 35.50
CA PRO A 437 8.89 -14.78 34.61
C PRO A 437 10.13 -15.68 34.61
N ASP A 438 10.29 -16.52 35.65
CA ASP A 438 11.36 -17.50 35.75
C ASP A 438 10.93 -18.92 35.35
N ARG A 439 9.81 -19.06 34.66
CA ARG A 439 9.23 -20.33 34.24
C ARG A 439 9.01 -20.38 32.73
N ILE A 440 9.27 -21.55 32.16
CA ILE A 440 9.05 -21.80 30.74
C ILE A 440 8.32 -23.13 30.53
N VAL A 441 7.41 -23.15 29.59
CA VAL A 441 6.74 -24.35 29.12
C VAL A 441 7.38 -24.78 27.80
N LEU A 442 7.73 -26.04 27.68
CA LEU A 442 8.24 -26.65 26.45
C LEU A 442 7.06 -27.34 25.74
N GLU A 443 6.64 -26.86 24.58
CA GLU A 443 5.57 -27.45 23.80
C GLU A 443 6.12 -28.25 22.62
N ALA A 444 5.93 -29.55 22.67
CA ALA A 444 6.25 -30.47 21.58
C ALA A 444 5.01 -30.73 20.75
N ASN A 445 4.78 -29.93 19.72
CA ASN A 445 3.66 -30.07 18.79
C ASN A 445 4.07 -31.00 17.65
N VAL A 446 3.75 -32.29 17.77
CA VAL A 446 4.11 -33.32 16.78
C VAL A 446 3.00 -33.55 15.77
N GLU A 447 3.36 -33.83 14.52
CA GLU A 447 2.44 -34.25 13.48
C GLU A 447 2.85 -35.64 12.99
N GLU A 448 2.00 -36.65 13.23
CA GLU A 448 2.33 -38.03 12.92
C GLU A 448 2.32 -38.30 11.43
N GLN A 449 3.32 -39.01 10.94
CA GLN A 449 3.35 -39.47 9.54
C GLN A 449 2.44 -40.69 9.39
N ALA A 450 1.67 -40.70 8.31
CA ALA A 450 0.93 -41.88 7.90
C ALA A 450 1.94 -42.98 7.47
N THR A 451 2.00 -44.08 8.23
CA THR A 451 2.77 -45.27 7.90
C THR A 451 2.12 -46.08 6.81
#